data_6bb1c44d74e40b4345cc16e519744a1a
#
_entry.id   6bb1c44d74e40b4345cc16e519744a1a
#
_cell.length_a   1.000
_cell.length_b   1.000
_cell.length_c   1.000
_cell.angle_alpha   90.00
_cell.angle_beta   90.00
_cell.angle_gamma   90.00
#
_symmetry.space_group_name_H-M   'P 1'
#
loop_
_entity.id
_entity.type
_entity.pdbx_description
1 polymer ?
#
loop_
_entity_poly.entity_id
_entity_poly.type
_entity_poly.pdbx_seq_one_letter_code
_entity_poly.pdbx_strand_id
1 'polypeptide(L)'
;MYNYVLTYLFFIATLFAIDSPRSSVVRTGSGFIDYSNRVIVSRGTASIIPKEKSRDGFKVIEKNLKISKGEAKSQARDNMLGLVKIVNFDGRTVGEIMHEDPLTQRRIETLVSSAYQQGEIEYLERQEVAIALAVKMSGLAEILVDAGGHLNEDVSQSTFLMTRNSTPKSERVSGVIIDARNIYHVPAMVPKIFNEEDKLVYGPRHYTRSRSINRGPMGYAHNMDDGNVRRRVGKNPIIIEAVTSEDNTNLTISKIDSDIIRDAEKRFGLLTNCKVLVLLK
;
A
#
# COMPACT_ATOMS: atom_id res chain seq x y z
N MET A 1 52.68 -3.16 46.71
CA MET A 1 51.24 -3.40 46.85
C MET A 1 50.52 -2.47 45.90
N TYR A 2 50.19 -2.92 44.69
CA TYR A 2 49.48 -2.13 43.71
C TYR A 2 48.04 -2.63 43.64
N ASN A 3 47.08 -1.76 44.04
CA ASN A 3 45.63 -2.03 43.93
C ASN A 3 45.20 -1.71 42.51
N TYR A 4 44.80 -2.74 41.75
CA TYR A 4 44.13 -2.55 40.49
C TYR A 4 42.63 -2.37 40.77
N VAL A 5 42.14 -1.16 40.59
CA VAL A 5 40.73 -0.86 40.55
C VAL A 5 40.21 -1.21 39.13
N LEU A 6 39.43 -2.28 39.03
CA LEU A 6 38.79 -2.73 37.80
C LEU A 6 37.51 -1.91 37.60
N THR A 7 37.55 -0.91 36.74
CA THR A 7 36.39 -0.09 36.41
C THR A 7 35.58 -0.83 35.34
N TYR A 8 34.44 -1.46 35.73
CA TYR A 8 33.45 -1.99 34.80
C TYR A 8 32.71 -0.85 34.15
N LEU A 9 32.98 -0.61 32.88
CA LEU A 9 32.18 0.27 32.03
C LEU A 9 30.92 -0.49 31.60
N PHE A 10 29.80 -0.24 32.26
CA PHE A 10 28.50 -0.69 31.82
C PHE A 10 28.11 0.13 30.56
N PHE A 11 28.24 -0.49 29.38
CA PHE A 11 27.64 0.02 28.16
C PHE A 11 26.14 -0.24 28.23
N ILE A 12 25.38 0.73 28.72
CA ILE A 12 23.92 0.73 28.56
C ILE A 12 23.65 1.04 27.09
N ALA A 13 23.47 -0.02 26.29
CA ALA A 13 22.88 0.10 24.97
C ALA A 13 21.40 0.52 25.17
N THR A 14 21.13 1.82 25.17
CA THR A 14 19.80 2.32 25.00
C THR A 14 19.37 1.90 23.59
N LEU A 15 18.56 0.82 23.52
CA LEU A 15 17.75 0.54 22.35
C LEU A 15 16.82 1.75 22.19
N PHE A 16 17.25 2.72 21.38
CA PHE A 16 16.31 3.61 20.75
C PHE A 16 15.47 2.72 19.84
N ALA A 17 14.25 2.40 20.29
CA ALA A 17 13.20 2.00 19.39
C ALA A 17 13.13 3.15 18.37
N ILE A 18 13.73 2.95 17.19
CA ILE A 18 13.53 3.80 16.05
C ILE A 18 12.05 3.62 15.74
N ASP A 19 11.25 4.56 16.22
CA ASP A 19 9.85 4.71 15.85
C ASP A 19 9.90 4.96 14.33
N SER A 20 9.81 3.88 13.57
CA SER A 20 9.88 3.95 12.11
C SER A 20 8.80 4.92 11.67
N PRO A 21 9.12 5.96 10.90
CA PRO A 21 8.11 6.93 10.48
C PRO A 21 6.99 6.12 9.82
N ARG A 22 5.77 6.38 10.24
CA ARG A 22 4.54 5.72 9.77
C ARG A 22 4.38 6.00 8.30
N SER A 23 5.06 5.21 7.50
CA SER A 23 5.21 5.44 6.07
C SER A 23 4.10 4.74 5.30
N SER A 24 3.53 5.44 4.32
CA SER A 24 2.72 4.78 3.28
C SER A 24 3.55 3.80 2.44
N VAL A 25 4.87 3.76 2.65
CA VAL A 25 5.81 2.85 1.98
C VAL A 25 6.44 1.92 3.01
N VAL A 26 6.07 0.64 2.97
CA VAL A 26 6.69 -0.41 3.77
C VAL A 26 7.91 -0.94 3.04
N ARG A 27 9.11 -0.77 3.61
CA ARG A 27 10.38 -1.22 3.03
C ARG A 27 10.87 -2.48 3.72
N THR A 28 11.41 -3.40 2.92
CA THR A 28 12.07 -4.63 3.37
C THR A 28 13.41 -4.79 2.66
N GLY A 29 14.22 -5.77 3.07
CA GLY A 29 15.46 -6.11 2.34
C GLY A 29 15.24 -6.60 0.90
N SER A 30 14.03 -7.07 0.59
CA SER A 30 13.67 -7.63 -0.72
C SER A 30 12.91 -6.68 -1.63
N GLY A 31 12.53 -5.48 -1.13
CA GLY A 31 11.78 -4.50 -1.91
C GLY A 31 10.90 -3.59 -1.05
N PHE A 32 9.80 -3.11 -1.61
CA PHE A 32 8.87 -2.24 -0.89
C PHE A 32 7.42 -2.36 -1.38
N ILE A 33 6.50 -1.98 -0.49
CA ILE A 33 5.07 -1.83 -0.75
C ILE A 33 4.74 -0.34 -0.65
N ASP A 34 4.24 0.27 -1.71
CA ASP A 34 3.86 1.68 -1.75
C ASP A 34 2.34 1.82 -1.88
N TYR A 35 1.68 2.12 -0.77
CA TYR A 35 0.23 2.32 -0.71
C TYR A 35 -0.21 3.65 -1.35
N SER A 36 0.65 4.67 -1.37
CA SER A 36 0.34 5.97 -2.00
C SER A 36 0.29 5.86 -3.53
N ASN A 37 1.29 5.19 -4.12
CA ASN A 37 1.36 4.95 -5.56
C ASN A 37 0.72 3.62 -5.98
N ARG A 38 0.28 2.81 -5.02
CA ARG A 38 -0.42 1.53 -5.21
C ARG A 38 0.39 0.55 -6.05
N VAL A 39 1.65 0.37 -5.68
CA VAL A 39 2.58 -0.55 -6.35
C VAL A 39 3.40 -1.33 -5.33
N ILE A 40 3.70 -2.57 -5.66
CA ILE A 40 4.62 -3.43 -4.93
C ILE A 40 5.82 -3.66 -5.84
N VAL A 41 7.02 -3.43 -5.32
CA VAL A 41 8.28 -3.58 -6.06
C VAL A 41 9.20 -4.51 -5.31
N SER A 42 9.66 -5.54 -5.97
CA SER A 42 10.68 -6.46 -5.46
C SER A 42 11.97 -6.31 -6.22
N ARG A 43 13.07 -6.71 -5.59
CA ARG A 43 14.39 -6.77 -6.21
C ARG A 43 15.00 -8.15 -6.02
N GLY A 44 15.62 -8.68 -7.06
CA GLY A 44 16.42 -9.89 -7.02
C GLY A 44 17.80 -9.63 -7.60
N THR A 45 18.80 -10.33 -7.07
CA THR A 45 20.20 -10.23 -7.50
C THR A 45 20.77 -11.61 -7.80
N ALA A 46 21.73 -11.69 -8.70
CA ALA A 46 22.47 -12.92 -8.97
C ALA A 46 23.90 -12.61 -9.42
N SER A 47 24.83 -13.46 -8.99
CA SER A 47 26.24 -13.34 -9.39
C SER A 47 26.47 -13.76 -10.84
N ILE A 48 27.32 -13.02 -11.56
CA ILE A 48 27.74 -13.29 -12.94
C ILE A 48 28.97 -14.23 -12.94
N ILE A 49 29.20 -14.99 -11.88
CA ILE A 49 30.34 -15.91 -11.80
C ILE A 49 30.28 -16.95 -12.93
N PRO A 50 31.39 -17.20 -13.62
CA PRO A 50 31.43 -18.20 -14.71
C PRO A 50 30.97 -19.59 -14.22
N LYS A 51 29.80 -20.02 -14.63
CA LYS A 51 29.25 -21.36 -14.31
C LYS A 51 29.69 -22.43 -15.33
N GLU A 52 30.18 -21.99 -16.48
CA GLU A 52 30.68 -22.86 -17.52
C GLU A 52 32.07 -22.42 -17.98
N LYS A 53 32.97 -23.41 -18.18
CA LYS A 53 34.27 -23.22 -18.78
C LYS A 53 34.16 -23.56 -20.30
N SER A 54 34.40 -22.60 -21.15
CA SER A 54 34.45 -22.81 -22.59
C SER A 54 35.71 -22.14 -23.16
N ARG A 55 36.20 -22.69 -24.31
CA ARG A 55 37.30 -22.09 -25.04
C ARG A 55 36.96 -20.77 -25.74
N ASP A 56 35.67 -20.52 -25.99
CA ASP A 56 35.18 -19.27 -26.58
C ASP A 56 34.68 -18.30 -25.46
N GLY A 57 35.57 -17.43 -25.01
CA GLY A 57 35.33 -16.55 -23.87
C GLY A 57 34.12 -15.62 -24.02
N PHE A 58 33.83 -15.15 -25.25
CA PHE A 58 32.71 -14.22 -25.47
C PHE A 58 31.34 -14.91 -25.32
N LYS A 59 31.18 -16.08 -25.93
CA LYS A 59 29.93 -16.85 -25.80
C LYS A 59 29.65 -17.30 -24.37
N VAL A 60 30.71 -17.56 -23.61
CA VAL A 60 30.58 -17.91 -22.17
C VAL A 60 30.09 -16.74 -21.35
N ILE A 61 30.59 -15.53 -21.58
CA ILE A 61 30.14 -14.32 -20.88
C ILE A 61 28.67 -14.05 -21.17
N GLU A 62 28.26 -14.10 -22.44
CA GLU A 62 26.87 -13.90 -22.84
C GLU A 62 25.94 -14.94 -22.21
N LYS A 63 26.32 -16.22 -22.23
CA LYS A 63 25.56 -17.31 -21.64
C LYS A 63 25.42 -17.15 -20.11
N ASN A 64 26.54 -16.87 -19.42
CA ASN A 64 26.53 -16.63 -17.97
C ASN A 64 25.67 -15.45 -17.60
N LEU A 65 25.73 -14.36 -18.35
CA LEU A 65 24.89 -13.19 -18.14
C LEU A 65 23.41 -13.51 -18.32
N LYS A 66 23.02 -14.29 -19.31
CA LYS A 66 21.64 -14.75 -19.53
C LYS A 66 21.15 -15.60 -18.36
N ILE A 67 21.98 -16.52 -17.86
CA ILE A 67 21.66 -17.35 -16.68
C ILE A 67 21.46 -16.48 -15.46
N SER A 68 22.41 -15.58 -15.15
CA SER A 68 22.33 -14.70 -13.97
C SER A 68 21.13 -13.76 -14.02
N LYS A 69 20.75 -13.23 -15.19
CA LYS A 69 19.51 -12.48 -15.36
C LYS A 69 18.26 -13.34 -15.06
N GLY A 70 18.26 -14.60 -15.49
CA GLY A 70 17.19 -15.55 -15.19
C GLY A 70 17.05 -15.80 -13.68
N GLU A 71 18.17 -16.02 -13.00
CA GLU A 71 18.23 -16.24 -11.55
C GLU A 71 17.79 -14.99 -10.76
N ALA A 72 18.30 -13.80 -11.12
CA ALA A 72 17.88 -12.55 -10.49
C ALA A 72 16.38 -12.30 -10.65
N LYS A 73 15.83 -12.61 -11.84
CA LYS A 73 14.39 -12.49 -12.09
C LYS A 73 13.58 -13.50 -11.29
N SER A 74 14.07 -14.73 -11.13
CA SER A 74 13.41 -15.74 -10.29
C SER A 74 13.40 -15.30 -8.84
N GLN A 75 14.53 -14.88 -8.29
CA GLN A 75 14.64 -14.38 -6.94
C GLN A 75 13.72 -13.16 -6.72
N ALA A 76 13.65 -12.23 -7.70
CA ALA A 76 12.73 -11.10 -7.61
C ALA A 76 11.26 -11.54 -7.52
N ARG A 77 10.85 -12.62 -8.22
CA ARG A 77 9.49 -13.18 -8.10
C ARG A 77 9.23 -13.79 -6.74
N ASP A 78 10.17 -14.55 -6.20
CA ASP A 78 10.06 -15.14 -4.87
C ASP A 78 9.94 -14.03 -3.79
N ASN A 79 10.77 -13.00 -3.91
CA ASN A 79 10.70 -11.81 -3.07
C ASN A 79 9.37 -11.07 -3.24
N MET A 80 8.84 -10.97 -4.46
CA MET A 80 7.52 -10.37 -4.74
C MET A 80 6.41 -11.12 -4.02
N LEU A 81 6.41 -12.44 -4.06
CA LEU A 81 5.42 -13.25 -3.35
C LEU A 81 5.48 -13.01 -1.84
N GLY A 82 6.69 -12.91 -1.28
CA GLY A 82 6.88 -12.55 0.12
C GLY A 82 6.30 -11.17 0.48
N LEU A 83 6.55 -10.16 -0.36
CA LEU A 83 6.00 -8.82 -0.19
C LEU A 83 4.48 -8.80 -0.32
N VAL A 84 3.90 -9.50 -1.30
CA VAL A 84 2.45 -9.58 -1.48
C VAL A 84 1.77 -10.20 -0.25
N LYS A 85 2.37 -11.23 0.35
CA LYS A 85 1.81 -11.88 1.56
C LYS A 85 1.69 -10.94 2.76
N ILE A 86 2.58 -9.97 2.91
CA ILE A 86 2.55 -9.01 4.02
C ILE A 86 1.74 -7.74 3.72
N VAL A 87 1.15 -7.62 2.53
CA VAL A 87 0.22 -6.51 2.24
C VAL A 87 -0.96 -6.58 3.19
N ASN A 88 -1.26 -5.48 3.87
CA ASN A 88 -2.47 -5.34 4.68
C ASN A 88 -3.65 -5.04 3.76
N PHE A 89 -4.69 -5.88 3.82
CA PHE A 89 -5.87 -5.74 2.98
C PHE A 89 -6.99 -4.96 3.68
N ASP A 90 -7.55 -5.49 4.76
CA ASP A 90 -8.69 -4.94 5.50
C ASP A 90 -8.53 -5.05 7.03
N GLY A 91 -7.30 -5.19 7.51
CA GLY A 91 -6.90 -5.58 8.86
C GLY A 91 -6.28 -6.98 8.89
N ARG A 92 -6.53 -7.81 7.85
CA ARG A 92 -5.86 -9.08 7.60
C ARG A 92 -4.81 -8.89 6.51
N THR A 93 -3.76 -9.69 6.58
CA THR A 93 -2.75 -9.75 5.52
C THR A 93 -3.25 -10.58 4.34
N VAL A 94 -2.71 -10.28 3.16
CA VAL A 94 -2.98 -11.09 1.96
C VAL A 94 -2.52 -12.54 2.17
N GLY A 95 -1.45 -12.77 2.95
CA GLY A 95 -0.96 -14.10 3.30
C GLY A 95 -1.98 -14.93 4.09
N GLU A 96 -2.69 -14.32 5.04
CA GLU A 96 -3.78 -14.97 5.77
C GLU A 96 -4.93 -15.35 4.83
N ILE A 97 -5.35 -14.45 3.94
CA ILE A 97 -6.40 -14.72 2.94
C ILE A 97 -5.97 -15.85 1.99
N MET A 98 -4.72 -15.87 1.55
CA MET A 98 -4.17 -16.96 0.72
C MET A 98 -4.18 -18.31 1.43
N HIS A 99 -3.97 -18.31 2.74
CA HIS A 99 -3.99 -19.53 3.53
C HIS A 99 -5.41 -20.11 3.67
N GLU A 100 -6.41 -19.24 3.77
CA GLU A 100 -7.83 -19.61 3.91
C GLU A 100 -8.44 -20.07 2.57
N ASP A 101 -8.00 -19.50 1.43
CA ASP A 101 -8.57 -19.78 0.10
C ASP A 101 -7.48 -20.16 -0.93
N PRO A 102 -7.36 -21.48 -1.23
CA PRO A 102 -6.40 -21.98 -2.22
C PRO A 102 -6.65 -21.45 -3.65
N LEU A 103 -7.87 -21.05 -4.01
CA LEU A 103 -8.17 -20.48 -5.31
C LEU A 103 -7.57 -19.07 -5.42
N THR A 104 -7.80 -18.25 -4.41
CA THR A 104 -7.20 -16.92 -4.30
C THR A 104 -5.67 -17.01 -4.26
N GLN A 105 -5.09 -17.98 -3.55
CA GLN A 105 -3.65 -18.21 -3.58
C GLN A 105 -3.13 -18.42 -5.01
N ARG A 106 -3.72 -19.34 -5.78
CA ARG A 106 -3.30 -19.61 -7.17
C ARG A 106 -3.41 -18.38 -8.08
N ARG A 107 -4.48 -17.60 -7.92
CA ARG A 107 -4.67 -16.35 -8.68
C ARG A 107 -3.58 -15.32 -8.38
N ILE A 108 -3.20 -15.18 -7.09
CA ILE A 108 -2.12 -14.30 -6.65
C ILE A 108 -0.76 -14.77 -7.16
N GLU A 109 -0.47 -16.07 -7.08
CA GLU A 109 0.78 -16.64 -7.64
C GLU A 109 0.87 -16.41 -9.17
N THR A 110 -0.25 -16.51 -9.88
CA THR A 110 -0.32 -16.17 -11.31
C THR A 110 -0.05 -14.68 -11.55
N LEU A 111 -0.62 -13.80 -10.74
CA LEU A 111 -0.36 -12.37 -10.81
C LEU A 111 1.13 -12.06 -10.59
N VAL A 112 1.74 -12.66 -9.56
CA VAL A 112 3.18 -12.51 -9.26
C VAL A 112 4.04 -13.03 -10.41
N SER A 113 3.66 -14.14 -11.01
CA SER A 113 4.38 -14.71 -12.18
C SER A 113 4.36 -13.76 -13.39
N SER A 114 3.32 -12.95 -13.52
CA SER A 114 3.15 -11.93 -14.55
C SER A 114 3.74 -10.56 -14.20
N ALA A 115 4.45 -10.43 -13.06
CA ALA A 115 5.10 -9.19 -12.66
C ALA A 115 5.98 -8.62 -13.77
N TYR A 116 5.85 -7.33 -14.02
CA TYR A 116 6.61 -6.66 -15.08
C TYR A 116 7.93 -6.09 -14.54
N GLN A 117 8.93 -6.01 -15.41
CA GLN A 117 10.20 -5.40 -15.05
C GLN A 117 10.03 -3.89 -14.87
N GLN A 118 10.53 -3.37 -13.76
CA GLN A 118 10.54 -1.94 -13.44
C GLN A 118 11.96 -1.39 -13.56
N GLY A 119 12.13 -0.46 -14.48
CA GLY A 119 13.45 0.13 -14.76
C GLY A 119 14.36 -0.78 -15.57
N GLU A 120 15.62 -0.39 -15.65
CA GLU A 120 16.67 -1.11 -16.36
C GLU A 120 17.30 -2.19 -15.47
N ILE A 121 18.03 -3.11 -16.11
CA ILE A 121 18.83 -4.10 -15.41
C ILE A 121 20.08 -3.39 -14.86
N GLU A 122 20.31 -3.50 -13.57
CA GLU A 122 21.47 -2.91 -12.91
C GLU A 122 22.63 -3.92 -12.88
N TYR A 123 23.82 -3.45 -13.22
CA TYR A 123 25.06 -4.21 -13.08
C TYR A 123 25.86 -3.65 -11.92
N LEU A 124 26.03 -4.47 -10.89
CA LEU A 124 26.66 -4.06 -9.63
C LEU A 124 28.17 -4.35 -9.63
N GLU A 125 28.94 -3.62 -8.83
CA GLU A 125 30.39 -3.69 -8.76
C GLU A 125 30.97 -5.07 -8.43
N ARG A 126 30.23 -5.92 -7.72
CA ARG A 126 30.65 -7.27 -7.32
C ARG A 126 30.38 -8.35 -8.37
N GLN A 127 30.34 -8.01 -9.65
CA GLN A 127 29.93 -8.93 -10.72
C GLN A 127 28.55 -9.54 -10.43
N GLU A 128 27.62 -8.73 -10.03
CA GLU A 128 26.23 -9.11 -9.80
C GLU A 128 25.31 -8.36 -10.77
N VAL A 129 24.20 -8.98 -11.10
CA VAL A 129 23.10 -8.34 -11.82
C VAL A 129 21.89 -8.21 -10.88
N ALA A 130 21.21 -7.07 -10.92
CA ALA A 130 19.99 -6.86 -10.18
C ALA A 130 18.83 -6.53 -11.13
N ILE A 131 17.66 -7.08 -10.81
CA ILE A 131 16.41 -6.87 -11.56
C ILE A 131 15.32 -6.49 -10.57
N ALA A 132 14.60 -5.40 -10.86
CA ALA A 132 13.41 -5.03 -10.15
C ALA A 132 12.16 -5.47 -10.92
N LEU A 133 11.20 -6.05 -10.20
CA LEU A 133 9.88 -6.41 -10.71
C LEU A 133 8.81 -5.62 -9.96
N ALA A 134 7.70 -5.34 -10.63
CA ALA A 134 6.59 -4.63 -10.02
C ALA A 134 5.24 -5.31 -10.30
N VAL A 135 4.34 -5.17 -9.34
CA VAL A 135 2.93 -5.54 -9.42
C VAL A 135 2.08 -4.35 -8.99
N LYS A 136 1.06 -4.00 -9.78
CA LYS A 136 0.10 -2.97 -9.39
C LYS A 136 -0.89 -3.52 -8.37
N MET A 137 -1.19 -2.77 -7.32
CA MET A 137 -2.21 -3.15 -6.34
C MET A 137 -3.61 -3.26 -6.95
N SER A 138 -3.87 -2.67 -8.13
CA SER A 138 -5.15 -2.87 -8.82
C SER A 138 -5.37 -4.31 -9.24
N GLY A 139 -4.32 -5.01 -9.72
CA GLY A 139 -4.41 -6.44 -10.04
C GLY A 139 -4.64 -7.31 -8.80
N LEU A 140 -3.98 -6.96 -7.68
CA LEU A 140 -4.22 -7.63 -6.40
C LEU A 140 -5.63 -7.37 -5.88
N ALA A 141 -6.11 -6.12 -5.97
CA ALA A 141 -7.46 -5.74 -5.58
C ALA A 141 -8.53 -6.49 -6.39
N GLU A 142 -8.32 -6.69 -7.69
CA GLU A 142 -9.24 -7.43 -8.55
C GLU A 142 -9.45 -8.87 -8.08
N ILE A 143 -8.38 -9.52 -7.59
CA ILE A 143 -8.45 -10.88 -7.05
C ILE A 143 -9.13 -10.89 -5.68
N LEU A 144 -8.72 -10.00 -4.78
CA LEU A 144 -9.14 -10.01 -3.38
C LEU A 144 -10.57 -9.52 -3.17
N VAL A 145 -11.03 -8.60 -4.00
CA VAL A 145 -12.41 -8.08 -3.94
C VAL A 145 -13.42 -9.18 -4.26
N ASP A 146 -13.10 -10.07 -5.19
CA ASP A 146 -13.96 -11.22 -5.51
C ASP A 146 -13.95 -12.27 -4.39
N ALA A 147 -12.78 -12.50 -3.77
CA ALA A 147 -12.63 -13.47 -2.68
C ALA A 147 -13.33 -13.03 -1.38
N GLY A 148 -13.38 -11.73 -1.13
CA GLY A 148 -13.92 -11.17 0.12
C GLY A 148 -15.43 -11.10 0.22
N GLY A 149 -16.20 -11.35 -0.85
CA GLY A 149 -17.67 -11.36 -0.84
C GLY A 149 -18.34 -10.05 -0.40
N HIS A 150 -17.61 -8.95 -0.28
CA HIS A 150 -18.02 -7.75 0.45
C HIS A 150 -18.39 -6.55 -0.43
N LEU A 151 -18.28 -6.65 -1.73
CA LEU A 151 -18.76 -5.61 -2.60
C LEU A 151 -20.15 -5.97 -3.08
N ASN A 152 -21.17 -5.30 -2.55
CA ASN A 152 -22.47 -5.31 -3.16
C ASN A 152 -22.33 -4.84 -4.60
N GLU A 153 -22.63 -5.73 -5.56
CA GLU A 153 -22.84 -5.35 -6.97
C GLU A 153 -23.97 -4.34 -7.09
N ASP A 154 -24.86 -4.32 -6.13
CA ASP A 154 -25.96 -3.39 -5.92
C ASP A 154 -25.62 -2.21 -4.99
N VAL A 155 -24.52 -1.50 -5.20
CA VAL A 155 -24.65 -0.07 -5.03
C VAL A 155 -25.50 0.36 -6.22
N SER A 156 -26.81 0.16 -6.10
CA SER A 156 -27.78 0.86 -6.94
C SER A 156 -27.18 2.23 -7.12
N GLN A 157 -26.96 2.60 -8.37
CA GLN A 157 -26.81 4.00 -8.71
C GLN A 157 -28.04 4.64 -8.08
N SER A 158 -27.92 4.96 -6.78
CA SER A 158 -28.82 5.92 -6.21
C SER A 158 -28.60 7.07 -7.13
N THR A 159 -29.57 7.22 -8.01
CA THR A 159 -29.68 8.27 -8.98
C THR A 159 -29.52 9.51 -8.13
N PHE A 160 -28.26 9.95 -7.99
CA PHE A 160 -27.98 11.26 -7.48
C PHE A 160 -28.70 12.13 -8.49
N LEU A 161 -29.96 12.42 -8.19
CA LEU A 161 -30.59 13.60 -8.73
C LEU A 161 -29.61 14.68 -8.31
N MET A 162 -28.67 14.97 -9.24
CA MET A 162 -27.89 16.17 -9.19
C MET A 162 -28.93 17.27 -9.28
N THR A 163 -29.52 17.57 -8.13
CA THR A 163 -30.11 18.86 -7.93
C THR A 163 -28.94 19.77 -8.23
N ARG A 164 -28.99 20.36 -9.41
CA ARG A 164 -28.09 21.41 -9.84
C ARG A 164 -28.32 22.60 -8.92
N ASN A 165 -27.96 22.41 -7.64
CA ASN A 165 -27.96 23.46 -6.69
C ASN A 165 -26.84 24.39 -7.13
N SER A 166 -27.20 25.61 -7.38
CA SER A 166 -26.41 26.77 -7.77
C SER A 166 -25.40 27.20 -6.68
N THR A 167 -24.79 26.23 -5.97
CA THR A 167 -23.71 26.51 -5.04
C THR A 167 -22.50 26.97 -5.85
N PRO A 168 -21.93 28.12 -5.55
CA PRO A 168 -20.75 28.62 -6.23
C PRO A 168 -19.64 27.58 -6.26
N LYS A 169 -18.91 27.47 -7.36
CA LYS A 169 -17.87 26.44 -7.55
C LYS A 169 -16.76 26.52 -6.49
N SER A 170 -16.57 27.68 -5.86
CA SER A 170 -15.64 27.94 -4.77
C SER A 170 -16.04 27.31 -3.42
N GLU A 171 -17.32 27.00 -3.21
CA GLU A 171 -17.84 26.44 -1.97
C GLU A 171 -18.05 24.93 -2.03
N ARG A 172 -17.81 24.32 -3.19
CA ARG A 172 -17.98 22.87 -3.33
C ARG A 172 -16.86 22.13 -2.64
N VAL A 173 -17.22 21.35 -1.63
CA VAL A 173 -16.32 20.37 -1.04
C VAL A 173 -15.89 19.35 -2.11
N SER A 174 -14.60 19.10 -2.21
CA SER A 174 -14.03 18.29 -3.28
C SER A 174 -13.58 16.90 -2.86
N GLY A 175 -13.42 16.64 -1.57
CA GLY A 175 -12.98 15.37 -0.99
C GLY A 175 -12.94 15.42 0.53
N VAL A 176 -12.46 14.34 1.13
CA VAL A 176 -12.29 14.20 2.58
C VAL A 176 -10.85 13.79 2.88
N ILE A 177 -10.23 14.48 3.81
CA ILE A 177 -8.93 14.13 4.38
C ILE A 177 -9.16 13.73 5.84
N ILE A 178 -8.66 12.55 6.20
CA ILE A 178 -8.60 12.10 7.59
C ILE A 178 -7.16 12.30 8.08
N ASP A 179 -6.98 13.19 9.02
CA ASP A 179 -5.68 13.45 9.63
C ASP A 179 -5.39 12.42 10.73
N ALA A 180 -4.56 11.45 10.41
CA ALA A 180 -4.14 10.37 11.30
C ALA A 180 -2.71 10.54 11.82
N ARG A 181 -2.12 11.75 11.70
CA ARG A 181 -0.73 11.99 12.10
C ARG A 181 -0.49 11.85 13.61
N ASN A 182 -1.53 12.03 14.41
CA ASN A 182 -1.47 11.98 15.87
C ASN A 182 -1.78 10.59 16.45
N ILE A 183 -2.17 9.62 15.62
CA ILE A 183 -2.49 8.26 16.04
C ILE A 183 -1.59 7.24 15.35
N TYR A 184 -1.56 6.02 15.88
CA TYR A 184 -0.92 4.90 15.20
C TYR A 184 -1.88 4.32 14.16
N HIS A 185 -1.50 4.34 12.89
CA HIS A 185 -2.29 3.81 11.79
C HIS A 185 -1.40 3.11 10.77
N VAL A 186 -1.78 1.92 10.36
CA VAL A 186 -1.08 1.11 9.35
C VAL A 186 -1.88 1.16 8.05
N PRO A 187 -1.27 1.58 6.93
CA PRO A 187 -1.94 1.59 5.64
C PRO A 187 -2.48 0.22 5.24
N ALA A 188 -3.66 0.20 4.64
CA ALA A 188 -4.29 -1.00 4.09
C ALA A 188 -4.89 -0.72 2.72
N MET A 189 -5.20 -1.79 1.98
CA MET A 189 -5.84 -1.67 0.67
C MET A 189 -7.30 -1.23 0.77
N VAL A 190 -8.02 -1.71 1.80
CA VAL A 190 -9.47 -1.52 2.00
C VAL A 190 -9.77 -1.18 3.47
N PRO A 191 -9.21 -0.09 4.01
CA PRO A 191 -9.51 0.33 5.38
C PRO A 191 -10.94 0.89 5.46
N LYS A 192 -11.49 0.89 6.68
CA LYS A 192 -12.82 1.41 6.98
C LYS A 192 -12.72 2.63 7.90
N ILE A 193 -13.75 3.46 7.90
CA ILE A 193 -13.91 4.56 8.85
C ILE A 193 -15.20 4.31 9.62
N PHE A 194 -15.11 4.34 10.94
CA PHE A 194 -16.21 4.26 11.89
C PHE A 194 -16.35 5.60 12.64
N ASN A 195 -17.49 5.83 13.26
CA ASN A 195 -17.61 6.87 14.25
C ASN A 195 -17.48 6.29 15.67
N GLU A 196 -17.46 7.15 16.70
CA GLU A 196 -17.38 6.78 18.11
C GLU A 196 -18.52 5.89 18.61
N GLU A 197 -19.59 5.72 17.82
CA GLU A 197 -20.70 4.80 18.09
C GLU A 197 -20.60 3.50 17.31
N ASP A 198 -19.40 3.14 16.81
CA ASP A 198 -19.11 1.98 15.95
C ASP A 198 -19.97 1.89 14.67
N LYS A 199 -20.53 3.01 14.23
CA LYS A 199 -21.27 3.05 12.97
C LYS A 199 -20.33 3.27 11.80
N LEU A 200 -20.43 2.40 10.79
CA LEU A 200 -19.64 2.51 9.58
C LEU A 200 -19.98 3.82 8.83
N VAL A 201 -18.99 4.69 8.70
CA VAL A 201 -19.05 5.95 7.95
C VAL A 201 -18.57 5.76 6.52
N TYR A 202 -17.48 5.00 6.33
CA TYR A 202 -16.93 4.69 5.01
C TYR A 202 -16.36 3.27 4.95
N GLY A 203 -16.68 2.55 3.87
CA GLY A 203 -16.25 1.18 3.66
C GLY A 203 -16.87 0.58 2.40
N PRO A 204 -16.76 -0.74 2.17
CA PRO A 204 -17.10 -1.42 0.91
C PRO A 204 -18.49 -1.10 0.33
N ARG A 205 -19.48 -0.87 1.18
CA ARG A 205 -20.86 -0.52 0.73
C ARG A 205 -21.01 0.86 0.09
N HIS A 206 -19.97 1.73 0.19
CA HIS A 206 -20.05 3.12 -0.27
C HIS A 206 -19.52 3.34 -1.68
N TYR A 207 -18.80 2.38 -2.25
CA TYR A 207 -18.18 2.52 -3.56
C TYR A 207 -18.37 1.26 -4.41
N THR A 208 -18.28 1.43 -5.73
CA THR A 208 -18.38 0.30 -6.66
C THR A 208 -17.10 -0.50 -6.74
N ARG A 209 -17.21 -1.80 -7.12
CA ARG A 209 -16.06 -2.68 -7.39
C ARG A 209 -15.03 -2.02 -8.32
N SER A 210 -15.48 -1.48 -9.45
CA SER A 210 -14.58 -0.83 -10.41
C SER A 210 -13.78 0.34 -9.80
N ARG A 211 -14.40 1.18 -8.97
CA ARG A 211 -13.70 2.28 -8.29
C ARG A 211 -12.70 1.78 -7.26
N SER A 212 -13.07 0.76 -6.50
CA SER A 212 -12.17 0.12 -5.54
C SER A 212 -10.91 -0.44 -6.21
N ILE A 213 -11.07 -1.14 -7.32
CA ILE A 213 -9.95 -1.72 -8.07
C ILE A 213 -9.07 -0.62 -8.67
N ASN A 214 -9.67 0.29 -9.44
CA ASN A 214 -8.91 1.26 -10.24
C ASN A 214 -8.29 2.38 -9.40
N ARG A 215 -9.04 2.91 -8.44
CA ARG A 215 -8.63 4.05 -7.64
C ARG A 215 -8.16 3.69 -6.23
N GLY A 216 -8.63 2.56 -5.72
CA GLY A 216 -8.56 2.19 -4.31
C GLY A 216 -9.54 2.99 -3.47
N PRO A 217 -10.07 2.43 -2.38
CA PRO A 217 -11.01 3.13 -1.50
C PRO A 217 -10.39 4.40 -0.91
N MET A 218 -9.20 4.31 -0.35
CA MET A 218 -8.48 5.42 0.26
C MET A 218 -7.13 5.66 -0.41
N GLY A 219 -6.65 6.90 -0.34
CA GLY A 219 -5.27 7.27 -0.65
C GLY A 219 -4.50 7.58 0.62
N TYR A 220 -3.16 7.64 0.52
CA TYR A 220 -2.27 7.98 1.62
C TYR A 220 -1.28 9.05 1.19
N ALA A 221 -0.95 9.97 2.10
CA ALA A 221 0.07 10.99 1.91
C ALA A 221 0.69 11.39 3.26
N HIS A 222 1.86 12.02 3.24
CA HIS A 222 2.55 12.51 4.44
C HIS A 222 2.39 14.01 4.67
N ASN A 223 2.07 14.74 3.62
CA ASN A 223 1.84 16.18 3.70
C ASN A 223 0.78 16.63 2.69
N MET A 224 0.28 17.83 2.88
CA MET A 224 -0.77 18.42 2.03
C MET A 224 -0.25 18.84 0.65
N ASP A 225 1.05 19.07 0.51
CA ASP A 225 1.68 19.52 -0.73
C ASP A 225 1.98 18.36 -1.69
N ASP A 226 1.81 17.11 -1.24
CA ASP A 226 1.95 15.95 -2.12
C ASP A 226 0.94 16.05 -3.28
N GLY A 227 1.45 15.93 -4.50
CA GLY A 227 0.63 15.97 -5.71
C GLY A 227 -0.50 14.93 -5.73
N ASN A 228 -0.35 13.84 -4.97
CA ASN A 228 -1.38 12.81 -4.79
C ASN A 228 -2.59 13.36 -4.04
N VAL A 229 -2.40 14.25 -3.07
CA VAL A 229 -3.49 14.87 -2.30
C VAL A 229 -4.45 15.58 -3.24
N ARG A 230 -3.95 16.56 -3.99
CA ARG A 230 -4.79 17.35 -4.91
C ARG A 230 -5.46 16.51 -6.00
N ARG A 231 -4.76 15.49 -6.50
CA ARG A 231 -5.30 14.56 -7.50
C ARG A 231 -6.41 13.69 -6.92
N ARG A 232 -6.32 13.35 -5.63
CA ARG A 232 -7.27 12.47 -4.94
C ARG A 232 -8.50 13.21 -4.46
N VAL A 233 -8.32 14.28 -3.68
CA VAL A 233 -9.39 14.98 -2.95
C VAL A 233 -9.72 16.37 -3.49
N GLY A 234 -9.01 16.83 -4.53
CA GLY A 234 -9.26 18.13 -5.15
C GLY A 234 -8.66 19.31 -4.39
N LYS A 235 -9.24 20.51 -4.58
CA LYS A 235 -8.68 21.77 -4.07
C LYS A 235 -9.28 22.21 -2.73
N ASN A 236 -10.47 21.76 -2.42
CA ASN A 236 -11.23 22.18 -1.22
C ASN A 236 -11.77 20.96 -0.46
N PRO A 237 -10.90 20.11 0.15
CA PRO A 237 -11.32 18.98 0.94
C PRO A 237 -11.81 19.42 2.34
N ILE A 238 -12.70 18.63 2.94
CA ILE A 238 -12.93 18.65 4.39
C ILE A 238 -11.74 17.95 5.04
N ILE A 239 -11.20 18.54 6.11
CA ILE A 239 -10.15 17.93 6.92
C ILE A 239 -10.75 17.55 8.26
N ILE A 240 -10.60 16.27 8.64
CA ILE A 240 -11.15 15.69 9.86
C ILE A 240 -10.03 14.98 10.59
N GLU A 241 -9.97 15.15 11.89
CA GLU A 241 -8.99 14.49 12.75
C GLU A 241 -9.47 13.07 13.11
N ALA A 242 -8.59 12.09 13.00
CA ALA A 242 -8.86 10.74 13.47
C ALA A 242 -8.71 10.69 14.99
N VAL A 243 -9.68 10.07 15.66
CA VAL A 243 -9.68 9.92 17.13
C VAL A 243 -8.83 8.75 17.56
N THR A 244 -9.01 7.60 16.92
CA THR A 244 -8.28 6.36 17.20
C THR A 244 -8.26 5.41 16.01
N SER A 245 -7.49 4.32 16.15
CA SER A 245 -7.47 3.18 15.24
C SER A 245 -7.36 1.90 16.07
N GLU A 246 -8.48 1.20 16.29
CA GLU A 246 -8.54 0.06 17.23
C GLU A 246 -7.67 -1.11 16.79
N ASP A 247 -7.71 -1.47 15.51
CA ASP A 247 -6.92 -2.55 14.91
C ASP A 247 -5.71 -2.04 14.12
N ASN A 248 -5.29 -0.81 14.39
CA ASN A 248 -4.24 -0.08 13.67
C ASN A 248 -4.51 0.15 12.16
N THR A 249 -5.62 -0.30 11.63
CA THR A 249 -5.96 -0.25 10.21
C THR A 249 -7.23 0.54 9.93
N ASN A 250 -8.28 0.31 10.71
CA ASN A 250 -9.53 1.04 10.61
C ASN A 250 -9.46 2.31 11.45
N LEU A 251 -10.11 3.37 10.99
CA LEU A 251 -10.05 4.68 11.62
C LEU A 251 -11.39 5.00 12.31
N THR A 252 -11.32 5.64 13.46
CA THR A 252 -12.49 6.19 14.16
C THR A 252 -12.43 7.71 14.14
N ILE A 253 -13.56 8.35 13.83
CA ILE A 253 -13.73 9.80 13.82
C ILE A 253 -14.86 10.19 14.80
N SER A 254 -14.94 11.47 15.14
CA SER A 254 -16.00 11.94 15.99
C SER A 254 -17.39 11.76 15.36
N LYS A 255 -18.43 11.69 16.19
CA LYS A 255 -19.81 11.63 15.71
C LYS A 255 -20.16 12.87 14.87
N ILE A 256 -19.75 14.06 15.33
CA ILE A 256 -20.01 15.33 14.64
C ILE A 256 -19.40 15.29 13.23
N ASP A 257 -18.15 14.87 13.12
CA ASP A 257 -17.45 14.77 11.83
C ASP A 257 -18.10 13.74 10.91
N SER A 258 -18.60 12.64 11.47
CA SER A 258 -19.32 11.64 10.69
C SER A 258 -20.61 12.21 10.06
N ASP A 259 -21.31 13.08 10.75
CA ASP A 259 -22.51 13.74 10.23
C ASP A 259 -22.16 14.76 9.14
N ILE A 260 -21.06 15.53 9.31
CA ILE A 260 -20.51 16.43 8.28
C ILE A 260 -20.18 15.66 7.00
N ILE A 261 -19.48 14.50 7.11
CA ILE A 261 -19.15 13.66 5.96
C ILE A 261 -20.42 13.16 5.28
N ARG A 262 -21.42 12.68 6.02
CA ARG A 262 -22.68 12.19 5.46
C ARG A 262 -23.43 13.26 4.69
N ASP A 263 -23.47 14.48 5.21
CA ASP A 263 -24.11 15.58 4.51
C ASP A 263 -23.35 16.01 3.27
N ALA A 264 -22.02 16.01 3.32
CA ALA A 264 -21.17 16.25 2.15
C ALA A 264 -21.32 15.13 1.10
N GLU A 265 -21.42 13.85 1.52
CA GLU A 265 -21.68 12.73 0.62
C GLU A 265 -23.00 12.88 -0.14
N LYS A 266 -24.10 13.19 0.57
CA LYS A 266 -25.42 13.43 -0.05
C LYS A 266 -25.39 14.52 -1.14
N ARG A 267 -24.55 15.54 -0.95
CA ARG A 267 -24.45 16.70 -1.88
C ARG A 267 -23.46 16.46 -3.01
N PHE A 268 -22.34 15.80 -2.74
CA PHE A 268 -21.16 15.82 -3.63
C PHE A 268 -20.67 14.42 -4.04
N GLY A 269 -21.16 13.34 -3.43
CA GLY A 269 -20.78 11.96 -3.73
C GLY A 269 -19.29 11.70 -3.51
N LEU A 270 -18.71 12.18 -2.41
CA LEU A 270 -17.28 12.11 -2.14
C LEU A 270 -16.80 10.69 -1.88
N LEU A 271 -17.55 9.96 -1.03
CA LEU A 271 -17.27 8.59 -0.62
C LEU A 271 -17.48 7.63 -1.78
N THR A 272 -18.61 7.76 -2.46
CA THR A 272 -18.94 6.98 -3.67
C THR A 272 -17.86 7.12 -4.73
N ASN A 273 -17.22 8.27 -4.85
CA ASN A 273 -16.14 8.52 -5.81
C ASN A 273 -14.74 8.22 -5.25
N CYS A 274 -14.62 7.58 -4.07
CA CYS A 274 -13.35 7.29 -3.42
C CYS A 274 -12.45 8.55 -3.28
N LYS A 275 -13.04 9.70 -2.99
CA LYS A 275 -12.31 10.95 -2.76
C LYS A 275 -11.95 11.11 -1.29
N VAL A 276 -11.35 10.07 -0.73
CA VAL A 276 -10.92 9.97 0.66
C VAL A 276 -9.40 9.75 0.69
N LEU A 277 -8.73 10.46 1.59
CA LEU A 277 -7.28 10.37 1.79
C LEU A 277 -6.96 10.40 3.27
N VAL A 278 -5.96 9.63 3.68
CA VAL A 278 -5.43 9.61 5.04
C VAL A 278 -4.06 10.30 5.03
N LEU A 279 -3.89 11.28 5.93
CA LEU A 279 -2.59 11.89 6.22
C LEU A 279 -1.90 11.08 7.32
N LEU A 280 -0.69 10.63 7.01
CA LEU A 280 0.20 9.91 7.92
C LEU A 280 1.32 10.84 8.42
N LYS A 281 1.94 10.47 9.52
CA LYS A 281 3.07 11.20 10.10
C LYS A 281 4.31 11.10 9.21
#